data_c903661ac994a68e88daf7883422fdc5
#
_entry.id   c903661ac994a68e88daf7883422fdc5
#
_cell.length_a   1.000
_cell.length_b   1.000
_cell.length_c   1.000
_cell.angle_alpha   90.00
_cell.angle_beta   90.00
_cell.angle_gamma   90.00
#
_symmetry.space_group_name_H-M   'P 1'
#
loop_
_entity.id
_entity.type
_entity.pdbx_description
1 polymer ?
#
loop_
_entity_poly.entity_id
_entity_poly.type
_entity_poly.pdbx_seq_one_letter_code
_entity_poly.pdbx_strand_id
1 'polypeptide(L)'
;EIRNCDWSSDVCSSDLTKMIHIGKNTRSTIISKGISGGKSQNSYRGLVRVGKKADHARNFSQCDSLLLGDKCGAHTFPYLEVHNKTARVEHEATTSKVGEDQIFYCNQRGISTEDAVGLIVNGYCKEVFNQLPMEFAVEAQKLLAISLEGSVG
;
A
#
# COMPACT_ATOMS: atom_id res chain seq x y z
N GLU A 1 1.14 -9.93 -7.92
CA GLU A 1 2.51 -9.57 -7.47
C GLU A 1 2.37 -8.54 -6.34
N ILE A 2 2.74 -8.95 -5.14
CA ILE A 2 2.76 -8.08 -3.95
C ILE A 2 4.14 -7.46 -3.94
N ARG A 3 4.25 -6.15 -4.07
CA ARG A 3 5.51 -5.45 -3.90
C ARG A 3 5.56 -4.75 -2.55
N ASN A 4 6.68 -4.95 -1.87
CA ASN A 4 6.98 -4.37 -0.57
C ASN A 4 7.04 -2.85 -0.61
N CYS A 5 6.60 -2.25 0.48
CA CYS A 5 6.82 -0.83 0.79
C CYS A 5 8.33 -0.58 0.90
N ASP A 6 8.82 0.36 0.11
CA ASP A 6 10.20 0.83 0.23
C ASP A 6 10.22 2.04 1.18
N TRP A 7 11.11 1.98 2.18
CA TRP A 7 11.19 2.98 3.23
C TRP A 7 12.47 3.79 3.08
N SER A 8 12.32 5.07 2.87
CA SER A 8 13.45 5.98 3.11
C SER A 8 12.94 7.35 3.52
N SER A 9 13.57 7.92 4.52
CA SER A 9 13.15 9.17 5.18
C SER A 9 13.25 10.43 4.32
N ASP A 10 13.96 10.38 3.18
CA ASP A 10 14.20 11.55 2.31
C ASP A 10 14.11 11.21 0.80
N VAL A 11 13.51 10.10 0.39
CA VAL A 11 13.52 9.64 -1.00
C VAL A 11 12.12 9.58 -1.59
N CYS A 12 12.01 9.99 -2.85
CA CYS A 12 10.86 9.75 -3.69
C CYS A 12 10.87 8.28 -4.11
N SER A 13 10.03 7.44 -3.50
CA SER A 13 9.84 6.04 -3.89
C SER A 13 8.74 5.91 -4.93
N SER A 14 8.96 5.08 -5.95
CA SER A 14 7.98 4.84 -7.01
C SER A 14 7.70 3.35 -7.15
N ASP A 15 6.48 2.95 -6.81
CA ASP A 15 5.97 1.60 -7.01
C ASP A 15 5.36 1.46 -8.41
N LEU A 16 5.74 0.39 -9.11
CA LEU A 16 5.26 0.11 -10.46
C LEU A 16 4.60 -1.27 -10.52
N THR A 17 3.31 -1.30 -10.81
CA THR A 17 2.59 -2.54 -11.06
C THR A 17 2.08 -2.59 -12.50
N LYS A 18 2.07 -3.79 -13.09
CA LYS A 18 1.57 -4.01 -14.44
C LYS A 18 0.76 -5.29 -14.52
N MET A 19 -0.47 -5.18 -15.02
CA MET A 19 -1.33 -6.33 -15.28
C MET A 19 -1.88 -6.27 -16.71
N ILE A 20 -1.74 -7.37 -17.46
CA ILE A 20 -2.24 -7.47 -18.83
C ILE A 20 -3.15 -8.68 -18.92
N HIS A 21 -4.43 -8.44 -19.24
CA HIS A 21 -5.43 -9.46 -19.51
C HIS A 21 -5.47 -9.78 -21.01
N ILE A 22 -5.13 -11.01 -21.37
CA ILE A 22 -5.09 -11.48 -22.77
C ILE A 22 -6.22 -12.48 -23.03
N GLY A 23 -6.45 -13.40 -22.08
CA GLY A 23 -7.43 -14.47 -22.18
C GLY A 23 -8.80 -14.10 -21.65
N LYS A 24 -9.80 -14.93 -21.99
CA LYS A 24 -11.18 -14.81 -21.49
C LYS A 24 -11.28 -15.20 -20.01
N ASN A 25 -12.24 -14.60 -19.30
CA ASN A 25 -12.55 -14.91 -17.90
C ASN A 25 -11.36 -14.78 -16.93
N THR A 26 -10.37 -13.97 -17.27
CA THR A 26 -9.21 -13.71 -16.40
C THR A 26 -9.59 -12.81 -15.25
N ARG A 27 -8.96 -13.05 -14.09
CA ARG A 27 -9.13 -12.20 -12.91
C ARG A 27 -7.78 -11.79 -12.37
N SER A 28 -7.69 -10.56 -11.88
CA SER A 28 -6.52 -10.05 -11.17
C SER A 28 -6.93 -9.16 -10.02
N THR A 29 -6.14 -9.21 -8.96
CA THR A 29 -6.26 -8.32 -7.81
C THR A 29 -4.89 -7.71 -7.55
N ILE A 30 -4.85 -6.40 -7.40
CA ILE A 30 -3.66 -5.64 -7.03
C ILE A 30 -3.98 -4.93 -5.72
N ILE A 31 -3.22 -5.23 -4.68
CA ILE A 31 -3.30 -4.52 -3.40
C ILE A 31 -1.94 -3.90 -3.15
N SER A 32 -1.88 -2.58 -3.12
CA SER A 32 -0.70 -1.81 -2.82
C SER A 32 -0.92 -1.02 -1.54
N LYS A 33 -0.01 -1.17 -0.59
CA LYS A 33 -0.03 -0.41 0.66
C LYS A 33 1.28 0.36 0.80
N GLY A 34 1.18 1.69 0.75
CA GLY A 34 2.30 2.60 0.92
C GLY A 34 2.29 3.24 2.30
N ILE A 35 3.46 3.47 2.86
CA ILE A 35 3.62 4.22 4.10
C ILE A 35 4.64 5.31 3.84
N SER A 36 4.30 6.54 4.18
CA SER A 36 5.18 7.69 4.02
C SER A 36 5.41 8.34 5.38
N GLY A 37 6.66 8.50 5.78
CA GLY A 37 7.06 9.14 7.03
C GLY A 37 8.01 10.32 6.80
N GLY A 38 8.17 11.19 7.77
CA GLY A 38 9.10 12.31 7.74
C GLY A 38 8.83 13.28 6.58
N LYS A 39 9.70 13.31 5.58
CA LYS A 39 9.58 14.14 4.36
C LYS A 39 9.44 13.30 3.09
N SER A 40 9.21 11.99 3.22
CA SER A 40 9.14 11.09 2.09
C SER A 40 7.93 11.36 1.19
N GLN A 41 8.08 11.10 -0.10
CA GLN A 41 7.03 11.19 -1.11
C GLN A 41 6.91 9.84 -1.80
N ASN A 42 5.78 9.16 -1.63
CA ASN A 42 5.49 7.90 -2.30
C ASN A 42 4.67 8.12 -3.56
N SER A 43 5.01 7.41 -4.63
CA SER A 43 4.26 7.43 -5.87
C SER A 43 3.93 6.01 -6.32
N TYR A 44 2.64 5.70 -6.44
CA TYR A 44 2.17 4.47 -7.03
C TYR A 44 1.82 4.70 -8.50
N ARG A 45 2.31 3.82 -9.37
CA ARG A 45 1.96 3.80 -10.80
C ARG A 45 1.47 2.41 -11.19
N GLY A 46 0.21 2.31 -11.60
CA GLY A 46 -0.40 1.03 -11.98
C GLY A 46 -0.83 1.03 -13.44
N LEU A 47 -0.38 0.05 -14.22
CA LEU A 47 -0.89 -0.20 -15.57
C LEU A 47 -1.79 -1.43 -15.54
N VAL A 48 -3.06 -1.27 -15.89
CA VAL A 48 -3.98 -2.37 -16.17
C VAL A 48 -4.42 -2.28 -17.62
N ARG A 49 -4.08 -3.30 -18.40
CA ARG A 49 -4.47 -3.39 -19.81
C ARG A 49 -5.35 -4.60 -20.05
N VAL A 50 -6.51 -4.39 -20.67
CA VAL A 50 -7.43 -5.45 -21.10
C VAL A 50 -7.46 -5.50 -22.63
N GLY A 51 -6.99 -6.62 -23.19
CA GLY A 51 -6.95 -6.85 -24.62
C GLY A 51 -8.33 -7.07 -25.24
N LYS A 52 -8.46 -6.89 -26.57
CA LYS A 52 -9.73 -7.03 -27.32
C LYS A 52 -10.39 -8.41 -27.17
N LYS A 53 -9.62 -9.46 -26.95
CA LYS A 53 -10.07 -10.85 -26.84
C LYS A 53 -10.32 -11.30 -25.39
N ALA A 54 -10.07 -10.44 -24.41
CA ALA A 54 -10.20 -10.74 -22.99
C ALA A 54 -11.64 -10.53 -22.50
N ASP A 55 -12.57 -11.34 -23.03
CA ASP A 55 -13.98 -11.28 -22.64
C ASP A 55 -14.13 -11.64 -21.16
N HIS A 56 -14.99 -10.86 -20.46
CA HIS A 56 -15.29 -11.03 -19.04
C HIS A 56 -14.07 -10.97 -18.11
N ALA A 57 -13.01 -10.29 -18.53
CA ALA A 57 -11.87 -10.00 -17.67
C ALA A 57 -12.29 -9.11 -16.49
N ARG A 58 -11.74 -9.38 -15.31
CA ARG A 58 -11.99 -8.58 -14.10
C ARG A 58 -10.67 -8.19 -13.46
N ASN A 59 -10.53 -6.92 -13.16
CA ASN A 59 -9.44 -6.40 -12.34
C ASN A 59 -10.02 -5.60 -11.18
N PHE A 60 -9.45 -5.82 -10.01
CA PHE A 60 -9.63 -4.97 -8.84
C PHE A 60 -8.26 -4.46 -8.40
N SER A 61 -8.10 -3.16 -8.29
CA SER A 61 -6.87 -2.51 -7.84
C SER A 61 -7.18 -1.61 -6.65
N GLN A 62 -6.49 -1.80 -5.55
CA GLN A 62 -6.61 -0.99 -4.35
C GLN A 62 -5.24 -0.44 -3.98
N CYS A 63 -5.17 0.88 -3.81
CA CYS A 63 -3.95 1.60 -3.44
C CYS A 63 -4.21 2.39 -2.17
N ASP A 64 -3.75 1.88 -1.04
CA ASP A 64 -3.88 2.55 0.24
C ASP A 64 -2.56 3.19 0.63
N SER A 65 -2.62 4.40 1.15
CA SER A 65 -1.44 5.14 1.63
C SER A 65 -1.67 5.62 3.06
N LEU A 66 -0.69 5.35 3.93
CA LEU A 66 -0.67 5.81 5.31
C LEU A 66 0.43 6.85 5.49
N LEU A 67 0.06 8.02 6.02
CA LEU A 67 0.97 9.13 6.25
C LEU A 67 1.32 9.21 7.74
N LEU A 68 2.63 9.25 8.03
CA LEU A 68 3.20 9.45 9.36
C LEU A 68 3.84 10.84 9.42
N GLY A 69 3.04 11.85 9.78
CA GLY A 69 3.49 13.24 9.89
C GLY A 69 2.89 14.19 8.85
N ASP A 70 3.38 15.45 8.87
CA ASP A 70 2.78 16.56 8.10
C ASP A 70 3.50 16.89 6.80
N LYS A 71 4.75 16.43 6.65
CA LYS A 71 5.61 16.80 5.52
C LYS A 71 5.78 15.70 4.49
N CYS A 72 5.17 14.51 4.73
CA CYS A 72 5.18 13.40 3.80
C CYS A 72 3.95 13.45 2.88
N GLY A 73 4.03 12.74 1.75
CA GLY A 73 2.96 12.68 0.77
C GLY A 73 2.85 11.34 0.08
N ALA A 74 1.68 11.12 -0.54
CA ALA A 74 1.42 9.95 -1.37
C ALA A 74 0.70 10.38 -2.64
N HIS A 75 1.13 9.80 -3.76
CA HIS A 75 0.59 10.10 -5.08
C HIS A 75 0.22 8.79 -5.79
N THR A 76 -0.93 8.77 -6.46
CA THR A 76 -1.41 7.60 -7.21
C THR A 76 -1.67 7.97 -8.65
N PHE A 77 -1.03 7.26 -9.58
CA PHE A 77 -1.14 7.47 -11.02
C PHE A 77 -1.60 6.18 -11.71
N PRO A 78 -2.90 5.86 -11.67
CA PRO A 78 -3.43 4.69 -12.38
C PRO A 78 -3.46 4.95 -13.89
N TYR A 79 -3.06 3.93 -14.67
CA TYR A 79 -3.22 3.93 -16.12
C TYR A 79 -4.06 2.71 -16.53
N LEU A 80 -5.28 2.96 -17.01
CA LEU A 80 -6.25 1.93 -17.35
C LEU A 80 -6.50 1.94 -18.86
N GLU A 81 -6.19 0.84 -19.53
CA GLU A 81 -6.37 0.67 -20.97
C GLU A 81 -7.32 -0.52 -21.24
N VAL A 82 -8.59 -0.24 -21.51
CA VAL A 82 -9.63 -1.26 -21.65
C VAL A 82 -10.16 -1.31 -23.08
N HIS A 83 -9.85 -2.39 -23.80
CA HIS A 83 -10.26 -2.60 -25.19
C HIS A 83 -11.43 -3.61 -25.36
N ASN A 84 -12.04 -4.06 -24.26
CA ASN A 84 -13.17 -5.00 -24.30
C ASN A 84 -14.33 -4.48 -23.45
N LYS A 85 -15.54 -4.46 -24.06
CA LYS A 85 -16.75 -3.91 -23.43
C LYS A 85 -17.34 -4.79 -22.31
N THR A 86 -16.97 -6.06 -22.26
CA THR A 86 -17.45 -7.02 -21.24
C THR A 86 -16.55 -7.05 -19.99
N ALA A 87 -15.41 -6.35 -20.05
CA ALA A 87 -14.48 -6.29 -18.94
C ALA A 87 -14.97 -5.36 -17.82
N ARG A 88 -14.58 -5.72 -16.60
CA ARG A 88 -14.73 -4.87 -15.39
C ARG A 88 -13.37 -4.53 -14.84
N VAL A 89 -13.09 -3.24 -14.72
CA VAL A 89 -11.85 -2.74 -14.12
C VAL A 89 -12.24 -1.74 -13.04
N GLU A 90 -11.85 -2.03 -11.82
CA GLU A 90 -12.14 -1.21 -10.64
C GLU A 90 -10.81 -0.75 -10.05
N HIS A 91 -10.75 0.52 -9.67
CA HIS A 91 -9.58 1.11 -9.01
C HIS A 91 -10.05 1.98 -7.85
N GLU A 92 -9.55 1.66 -6.66
CA GLU A 92 -9.78 2.42 -5.45
C GLU A 92 -8.44 2.98 -4.95
N ALA A 93 -8.45 4.21 -4.45
CA ALA A 93 -7.29 4.80 -3.81
C ALA A 93 -7.73 5.50 -2.53
N THR A 94 -7.06 5.18 -1.42
CA THR A 94 -7.29 5.82 -0.15
C THR A 94 -6.00 6.40 0.40
N THR A 95 -6.10 7.54 1.08
CA THR A 95 -4.98 8.11 1.81
C THR A 95 -5.47 8.47 3.20
N SER A 96 -4.82 7.93 4.19
CA SER A 96 -5.09 8.21 5.59
C SER A 96 -3.84 8.70 6.30
N LYS A 97 -4.03 9.53 7.32
CA LYS A 97 -2.96 10.01 8.18
C LYS A 97 -3.20 9.48 9.59
N VAL A 98 -2.13 9.11 10.28
CA VAL A 98 -2.21 8.76 11.70
C VAL A 98 -2.64 10.00 12.47
N GLY A 99 -3.80 9.92 13.11
CA GLY A 99 -4.38 11.03 13.87
C GLY A 99 -3.76 11.18 15.26
N GLU A 100 -3.61 12.42 15.70
CA GLU A 100 -3.15 12.73 17.06
C GLU A 100 -4.07 12.12 18.12
N ASP A 101 -5.36 12.03 17.86
CA ASP A 101 -6.35 11.41 18.77
C ASP A 101 -6.08 9.93 18.99
N GLN A 102 -5.64 9.21 17.96
CA GLN A 102 -5.29 7.78 18.06
C GLN A 102 -4.03 7.60 18.92
N ILE A 103 -3.02 8.43 18.72
CA ILE A 103 -1.80 8.41 19.52
C ILE A 103 -2.12 8.79 20.97
N PHE A 104 -2.90 9.85 21.17
CA PHE A 104 -3.33 10.29 22.49
C PHE A 104 -4.07 9.17 23.25
N TYR A 105 -4.99 8.47 22.58
CA TYR A 105 -5.70 7.34 23.17
C TYR A 105 -4.76 6.21 23.62
N CYS A 106 -3.72 5.91 22.87
CA CYS A 106 -2.70 4.93 23.24
C CYS A 106 -1.86 5.42 24.43
N ASN A 107 -1.45 6.69 24.40
CA ASN A 107 -0.64 7.30 25.47
C ASN A 107 -1.38 7.32 26.80
N GLN A 108 -2.70 7.54 26.82
CA GLN A 108 -3.53 7.47 28.03
C GLN A 108 -3.55 6.08 28.66
N ARG A 109 -3.16 5.04 27.93
CA ARG A 109 -3.04 3.65 28.39
C ARG A 109 -1.60 3.25 28.71
N GLY A 110 -0.67 4.20 28.72
CA GLY A 110 0.73 3.96 29.03
C GLY A 110 1.53 3.38 27.87
N ILE A 111 1.00 3.39 26.64
CA ILE A 111 1.72 2.98 25.43
C ILE A 111 2.52 4.20 24.93
N SER A 112 3.80 4.03 24.68
CA SER A 112 4.63 5.10 24.14
C SER A 112 4.16 5.54 22.74
N THR A 113 4.50 6.75 22.31
CA THR A 113 4.13 7.23 20.95
C THR A 113 4.74 6.34 19.87
N GLU A 114 5.96 5.89 20.05
CA GLU A 114 6.66 5.00 19.11
C GLU A 114 5.95 3.65 19.00
N ASP A 115 5.63 3.04 20.14
CA ASP A 115 4.87 1.78 20.18
C ASP A 115 3.47 1.93 19.57
N ALA A 116 2.80 3.05 19.83
CA ALA A 116 1.47 3.33 19.25
C ALA A 116 1.52 3.40 17.72
N VAL A 117 2.50 4.11 17.17
CA VAL A 117 2.70 4.17 15.72
C VAL A 117 3.05 2.79 15.17
N GLY A 118 3.93 2.04 15.84
CA GLY A 118 4.26 0.66 15.48
C GLY A 118 3.05 -0.25 15.42
N LEU A 119 2.14 -0.16 16.40
CA LEU A 119 0.89 -0.93 16.43
C LEU A 119 -0.04 -0.57 15.26
N ILE A 120 -0.21 0.73 14.97
CA ILE A 120 -1.05 1.22 13.88
C ILE A 120 -0.51 0.73 12.53
N VAL A 121 0.80 0.86 12.31
CA VAL A 121 1.46 0.45 11.06
C VAL A 121 1.41 -1.07 10.88
N ASN A 122 1.66 -1.85 11.93
CA ASN A 122 1.53 -3.31 11.87
C ASN A 122 0.08 -3.73 11.55
N GLY A 123 -0.91 -3.06 12.14
CA GLY A 123 -2.31 -3.28 11.82
C GLY A 123 -2.65 -2.97 10.36
N TYR A 124 -2.10 -1.89 9.83
CA TYR A 124 -2.27 -1.47 8.44
C TYR A 124 -1.68 -2.48 7.44
N CYS A 125 -0.52 -3.05 7.73
CA CYS A 125 0.16 -4.02 6.88
C CYS A 125 -0.35 -5.46 7.05
N LYS A 126 -1.19 -5.74 8.06
CA LYS A 126 -1.63 -7.09 8.42
C LYS A 126 -2.23 -7.88 7.25
N GLU A 127 -3.01 -7.23 6.40
CA GLU A 127 -3.62 -7.86 5.23
C GLU A 127 -2.57 -8.43 4.27
N VAL A 128 -1.50 -7.68 4.03
CA VAL A 128 -0.38 -8.11 3.17
C VAL A 128 0.40 -9.23 3.84
N PHE A 129 0.70 -9.09 5.13
CA PHE A 129 1.45 -10.11 5.87
C PHE A 129 0.72 -11.45 5.94
N ASN A 130 -0.61 -11.45 6.06
CA ASN A 130 -1.42 -12.66 6.09
C ASN A 130 -1.39 -13.46 4.78
N GLN A 131 -0.97 -12.85 3.67
CA GLN A 131 -0.82 -13.53 2.37
C GLN A 131 0.58 -14.11 2.14
N LEU A 132 1.54 -13.74 2.99
CA LEU A 132 2.90 -14.26 2.92
C LEU A 132 3.01 -15.61 3.67
N PRO A 133 3.89 -16.51 3.23
CA PRO A 133 4.31 -17.63 4.06
C PRO A 133 4.83 -17.12 5.41
N MET A 134 4.56 -17.87 6.49
CA MET A 134 4.81 -17.42 7.86
C MET A 134 6.24 -16.93 8.11
N GLU A 135 7.22 -17.59 7.51
CA GLU A 135 8.63 -17.25 7.61
C GLU A 135 8.93 -15.84 7.08
N PHE A 136 8.39 -15.53 5.90
CA PHE A 136 8.52 -14.20 5.28
C PHE A 136 7.70 -13.13 6.01
N ALA A 137 6.52 -13.48 6.53
CA ALA A 137 5.69 -12.55 7.29
C ALA A 137 6.41 -12.07 8.56
N VAL A 138 7.04 -12.99 9.30
CA VAL A 138 7.81 -12.67 10.51
C VAL A 138 9.01 -11.79 10.18
N GLU A 139 9.73 -12.09 9.11
CA GLU A 139 10.88 -11.29 8.68
C GLU A 139 10.45 -9.88 8.24
N ALA A 140 9.38 -9.78 7.44
CA ALA A 140 8.84 -8.49 7.01
C ALA A 140 8.38 -7.63 8.20
N GLN A 141 7.75 -8.23 9.22
CA GLN A 141 7.36 -7.51 10.44
C GLN A 141 8.57 -6.97 11.21
N LYS A 142 9.66 -7.75 11.32
CA LYS A 142 10.90 -7.30 11.96
C LYS A 142 11.55 -6.14 11.20
N LEU A 143 11.65 -6.27 9.87
CA LEU A 143 12.19 -5.20 9.02
C LEU A 143 11.37 -3.92 9.12
N LEU A 144 10.04 -4.05 9.17
CA LEU A 144 9.14 -2.92 9.36
C LEU A 144 9.39 -2.22 10.69
N ALA A 145 9.54 -2.97 11.79
CA ALA A 145 9.82 -2.41 13.11
C ALA A 145 11.14 -1.63 13.13
N ILE A 146 12.22 -2.19 12.56
CA ILE A 146 13.53 -1.54 12.46
C ILE A 146 13.45 -0.26 11.61
N SER A 147 12.68 -0.29 10.51
CA SER A 147 12.52 0.86 9.62
C SER A 147 11.72 2.00 10.24
N LEU A 148 10.87 1.70 11.23
CA LEU A 148 10.12 2.71 11.98
C LEU A 148 10.94 3.38 13.09
N GLU A 149 12.00 2.72 13.57
CA GLU A 149 12.92 3.30 14.56
C GLU A 149 13.57 4.55 13.97
N GLY A 150 13.26 5.73 14.53
CA GLY A 150 13.78 7.02 14.08
C GLY A 150 12.94 7.78 13.04
N SER A 151 11.81 7.23 12.58
CA SER A 151 10.89 7.93 11.68
C SER A 151 9.75 8.67 12.43
N VAL A 152 9.65 8.47 13.73
CA VAL A 152 8.70 9.11 14.64
C VAL A 152 9.44 10.13 15.48
N GLY A 153 9.67 11.31 14.93
CA GLY A 153 10.35 12.43 15.59
C GLY A 153 9.87 13.74 15.03
#